data_b95888e82fd32ebf8ab9d3f3b0dee965
#
_entry.id   b95888e82fd32ebf8ab9d3f3b0dee965
#
_cell.length_a   1.000
_cell.length_b   1.000
_cell.length_c   1.000
_cell.angle_alpha   90.00
_cell.angle_beta   90.00
_cell.angle_gamma   90.00
#
_symmetry.space_group_name_H-M   'P 1'
#
loop_
_entity.id
_entity.type
_entity.pdbx_description
1 polymer ?
#
loop_
_entity_poly.entity_id
_entity_poly.type
_entity_poly.pdbx_seq_one_letter_code
_entity_poly.pdbx_strand_id
1 'polypeptide(L)'
;GYAEKGIRVVPPATARYGAYISKGVILMPSYVNIGAYVDEGTMVDTWATVGSCAQIGKDVHLSGGVGIGGVLEPLQAAPVIIEDGAFIGSRCIVVEGVRVEKEAVLGANVCLTASTKIIDVTGSEPIEYKGFVPARSVVIPGSYTKKFAAGDYQVPCALIIGTRKPSTDLKTSLNNALREYDVAV
;
A
#
# COMPACT_ATOMS: atom_id res chain seq x y z
N GLY A 1 4.18 -26.35 12.07
CA GLY A 1 3.83 -25.00 12.56
C GLY A 1 4.47 -23.89 11.72
N TYR A 2 4.21 -22.66 12.07
CA TYR A 2 4.77 -21.50 11.34
C TYR A 2 6.30 -21.42 11.42
N ALA A 3 6.86 -21.69 12.62
CA ALA A 3 8.32 -21.67 12.82
C ALA A 3 9.06 -22.67 11.92
N GLU A 4 8.52 -23.86 11.74
CA GLU A 4 9.08 -24.90 10.85
C GLU A 4 9.09 -24.47 9.38
N LYS A 5 8.19 -23.58 9.01
CA LYS A 5 8.08 -22.98 7.67
C LYS A 5 8.91 -21.70 7.52
N GLY A 6 9.71 -21.32 8.55
CA GLY A 6 10.47 -20.09 8.55
C GLY A 6 9.62 -18.81 8.61
N ILE A 7 8.41 -18.90 9.15
CA ILE A 7 7.50 -17.76 9.33
C ILE A 7 7.56 -17.30 10.78
N ARG A 8 7.86 -16.02 11.00
CA ARG A 8 7.81 -15.41 12.34
C ARG A 8 6.43 -14.87 12.63
N VAL A 9 5.81 -15.34 13.70
CA VAL A 9 4.49 -14.88 14.15
C VAL A 9 4.60 -14.30 15.55
N VAL A 10 4.15 -13.06 15.70
CA VAL A 10 4.07 -12.36 17.00
C VAL A 10 2.60 -12.34 17.44
N PRO A 11 2.23 -13.02 18.53
CA PRO A 11 0.85 -13.03 19.00
C PRO A 11 0.36 -11.61 19.39
N PRO A 12 -0.93 -11.29 19.18
CA PRO A 12 -1.99 -12.15 18.68
C PRO A 12 -2.22 -12.09 17.15
N ALA A 13 -1.16 -12.16 16.34
CA ALA A 13 -1.32 -12.22 14.89
C ALA A 13 -2.25 -13.39 14.47
N THR A 14 -3.11 -13.13 13.52
CA THR A 14 -4.09 -14.10 13.00
C THR A 14 -3.97 -14.25 11.50
N ALA A 15 -3.72 -15.45 11.01
CA ALA A 15 -3.92 -15.82 9.61
C ALA A 15 -5.02 -16.86 9.53
N ARG A 16 -6.06 -16.57 8.75
CA ARG A 16 -7.18 -17.49 8.58
C ARG A 16 -6.77 -18.74 7.79
N TYR A 17 -7.45 -19.85 8.06
CA TYR A 17 -7.35 -21.04 7.22
C TYR A 17 -7.68 -20.66 5.77
N GLY A 18 -6.85 -21.12 4.82
CA GLY A 18 -6.97 -20.74 3.40
C GLY A 18 -6.17 -19.50 2.98
N ALA A 19 -5.52 -18.79 3.93
CA ALA A 19 -4.48 -17.84 3.58
C ALA A 19 -3.15 -18.56 3.30
N TYR A 20 -2.38 -18.06 2.33
CA TYR A 20 -1.03 -18.54 2.06
C TYR A 20 -0.01 -17.54 2.60
N ILE A 21 0.88 -18.02 3.45
CA ILE A 21 1.98 -17.24 4.04
C ILE A 21 3.29 -17.94 3.66
N SER A 22 4.15 -17.24 2.93
CA SER A 22 5.42 -17.76 2.45
C SER A 22 6.50 -17.74 3.55
N LYS A 23 7.61 -18.42 3.29
CA LYS A 23 8.77 -18.41 4.20
C LYS A 23 9.34 -16.98 4.35
N GLY A 24 9.98 -16.70 5.48
CA GLY A 24 10.58 -15.41 5.75
C GLY A 24 9.60 -14.28 6.05
N VAL A 25 8.29 -14.54 5.96
CA VAL A 25 7.26 -13.56 6.32
C VAL A 25 7.27 -13.31 7.82
N ILE A 26 7.07 -12.05 8.19
CA ILE A 26 6.90 -11.61 9.57
C ILE A 26 5.45 -11.11 9.74
N LEU A 27 4.70 -11.78 10.61
CA LEU A 27 3.38 -11.33 11.05
C LEU A 27 3.51 -10.72 12.45
N MET A 28 3.50 -9.41 12.55
CA MET A 28 3.27 -8.72 13.83
C MET A 28 1.80 -8.92 14.22
N PRO A 29 1.33 -8.45 15.39
CA PRO A 29 -0.10 -8.49 15.72
C PRO A 29 -0.94 -7.88 14.61
N SER A 30 -1.46 -8.71 13.72
CA SER A 30 -2.06 -8.35 12.44
C SER A 30 -3.09 -9.39 12.03
N TYR A 31 -3.77 -9.14 10.92
CA TYR A 31 -4.80 -10.05 10.43
C TYR A 31 -4.64 -10.32 8.94
N VAL A 32 -4.57 -11.60 8.55
CA VAL A 32 -4.53 -12.05 7.15
C VAL A 32 -5.78 -12.89 6.87
N ASN A 33 -6.60 -12.44 5.94
CA ASN A 33 -7.89 -13.03 5.64
C ASN A 33 -7.78 -14.25 4.70
N ILE A 34 -8.89 -15.01 4.56
CA ILE A 34 -9.01 -16.17 3.70
C ILE A 34 -8.67 -15.83 2.24
N GLY A 35 -7.96 -16.73 1.56
CA GLY A 35 -7.56 -16.55 0.16
C GLY A 35 -6.46 -15.55 -0.09
N ALA A 36 -6.04 -14.79 0.93
CA ALA A 36 -4.92 -13.87 0.79
C ALA A 36 -3.61 -14.62 0.56
N TYR A 37 -2.73 -14.03 -0.24
CA TYR A 37 -1.39 -14.50 -0.51
C TYR A 37 -0.37 -13.47 -0.01
N VAL A 38 0.56 -13.90 0.84
CA VAL A 38 1.66 -13.05 1.33
C VAL A 38 2.98 -13.74 1.00
N ASP A 39 3.76 -13.12 0.13
CA ASP A 39 4.97 -13.71 -0.42
C ASP A 39 6.19 -13.48 0.47
N GLU A 40 7.28 -14.13 0.09
CA GLU A 40 8.56 -14.26 0.80
C GLU A 40 9.11 -12.90 1.28
N GLY A 41 9.65 -12.87 2.50
CA GLY A 41 10.33 -11.70 3.06
C GLY A 41 9.43 -10.53 3.46
N THR A 42 8.13 -10.62 3.19
CA THR A 42 7.18 -9.55 3.51
C THR A 42 6.91 -9.42 5.00
N MET A 43 6.79 -8.16 5.47
CA MET A 43 6.33 -7.85 6.81
C MET A 43 4.89 -7.32 6.80
N VAL A 44 4.03 -7.94 7.57
CA VAL A 44 2.71 -7.43 7.93
C VAL A 44 2.79 -6.87 9.34
N ASP A 45 2.93 -5.55 9.45
CA ASP A 45 3.23 -4.88 10.71
C ASP A 45 1.98 -4.73 11.60
N THR A 46 2.18 -4.12 12.76
CA THR A 46 1.20 -4.06 13.86
C THR A 46 -0.11 -3.43 13.41
N TRP A 47 -1.20 -4.15 13.66
CA TRP A 47 -2.58 -3.78 13.29
C TRP A 47 -2.84 -3.61 11.80
N ALA A 48 -1.91 -4.04 10.93
CA ALA A 48 -2.20 -4.13 9.50
C ALA A 48 -3.17 -5.29 9.21
N THR A 49 -3.96 -5.11 8.17
CA THR A 49 -4.90 -6.13 7.70
C THR A 49 -4.68 -6.42 6.22
N VAL A 50 -4.65 -7.70 5.86
CA VAL A 50 -4.65 -8.17 4.48
C VAL A 50 -6.00 -8.77 4.19
N GLY A 51 -6.78 -8.12 3.35
CA GLY A 51 -8.14 -8.51 3.01
C GLY A 51 -8.23 -9.81 2.22
N SER A 52 -9.43 -10.36 2.11
CA SER A 52 -9.67 -11.63 1.40
C SER A 52 -9.15 -11.58 -0.03
N CYS A 53 -8.42 -12.61 -0.42
CA CYS A 53 -7.82 -12.80 -1.76
C CYS A 53 -6.81 -11.73 -2.19
N ALA A 54 -6.44 -10.77 -1.35
CA ALA A 54 -5.40 -9.80 -1.68
C ALA A 54 -4.06 -10.49 -1.95
N GLN A 55 -3.29 -9.96 -2.90
CA GLN A 55 -2.02 -10.53 -3.36
C GLN A 55 -0.88 -9.60 -2.97
N ILE A 56 -0.06 -10.02 -2.02
CA ILE A 56 1.09 -9.25 -1.54
C ILE A 56 2.36 -9.94 -2.03
N GLY A 57 3.16 -9.21 -2.77
CA GLY A 57 4.41 -9.68 -3.36
C GLY A 57 5.55 -9.87 -2.35
N LYS A 58 6.77 -10.09 -2.87
CA LYS A 58 7.99 -10.32 -2.07
C LYS A 58 8.51 -9.03 -1.49
N ASP A 59 9.13 -9.14 -0.30
CA ASP A 59 9.86 -8.03 0.34
C ASP A 59 9.01 -6.74 0.46
N VAL A 60 7.69 -6.89 0.59
CA VAL A 60 6.76 -5.80 0.83
C VAL A 60 6.76 -5.44 2.30
N HIS A 61 6.67 -4.16 2.61
CA HIS A 61 6.43 -3.69 3.97
C HIS A 61 5.03 -3.06 4.07
N LEU A 62 4.12 -3.73 4.78
CA LEU A 62 2.84 -3.17 5.18
C LEU A 62 3.01 -2.58 6.57
N SER A 63 3.13 -1.26 6.68
CA SER A 63 3.38 -0.57 7.95
C SER A 63 2.19 -0.62 8.90
N GLY A 64 2.36 -0.13 10.12
CA GLY A 64 1.35 -0.20 11.16
C GLY A 64 0.00 0.37 10.75
N GLY A 65 -1.06 -0.40 10.97
CA GLY A 65 -2.43 -0.01 10.68
C GLY A 65 -2.81 0.10 9.19
N VAL A 66 -2.00 -0.43 8.29
CA VAL A 66 -2.35 -0.51 6.86
C VAL A 66 -3.59 -1.38 6.67
N GLY A 67 -4.54 -0.89 5.87
CA GLY A 67 -5.73 -1.63 5.47
C GLY A 67 -5.70 -2.01 3.98
N ILE A 68 -5.42 -3.28 3.69
CA ILE A 68 -5.57 -3.84 2.34
C ILE A 68 -6.96 -4.46 2.22
N GLY A 69 -7.76 -3.96 1.28
CA GLY A 69 -9.13 -4.41 1.07
C GLY A 69 -9.22 -5.84 0.51
N GLY A 70 -10.35 -6.47 0.79
CA GLY A 70 -10.67 -7.79 0.27
C GLY A 70 -11.67 -7.74 -0.89
N VAL A 71 -12.08 -8.91 -1.36
CA VAL A 71 -13.03 -9.07 -2.49
C VAL A 71 -14.43 -9.52 -2.07
N LEU A 72 -14.67 -9.81 -0.78
CA LEU A 72 -15.88 -10.49 -0.36
C LEU A 72 -17.00 -9.56 0.08
N GLU A 73 -16.75 -8.53 0.84
CA GLU A 73 -17.82 -7.69 1.42
C GLU A 73 -17.44 -6.21 1.40
N PRO A 74 -17.89 -5.43 0.39
CA PRO A 74 -18.72 -5.86 -0.74
C PRO A 74 -17.94 -6.68 -1.77
N LEU A 75 -18.65 -7.45 -2.61
CA LEU A 75 -18.03 -8.25 -3.66
C LEU A 75 -17.30 -7.36 -4.66
N GLN A 76 -16.02 -7.66 -4.89
CA GLN A 76 -15.16 -6.96 -5.83
C GLN A 76 -14.78 -7.86 -7.02
N ALA A 77 -14.62 -7.27 -8.19
CA ALA A 77 -14.28 -7.99 -9.41
C ALA A 77 -12.80 -8.43 -9.47
N ALA A 78 -11.92 -7.72 -8.77
CA ALA A 78 -10.48 -7.98 -8.76
C ALA A 78 -9.90 -7.81 -7.36
N PRO A 79 -8.88 -8.61 -6.99
CA PRO A 79 -8.17 -8.45 -5.74
C PRO A 79 -7.26 -7.20 -5.79
N VAL A 80 -6.98 -6.65 -4.60
CA VAL A 80 -5.87 -5.72 -4.45
C VAL A 80 -4.56 -6.47 -4.69
N ILE A 81 -3.65 -5.83 -5.43
CA ILE A 81 -2.32 -6.38 -5.72
C ILE A 81 -1.27 -5.37 -5.26
N ILE A 82 -0.39 -5.80 -4.38
CA ILE A 82 0.80 -5.06 -3.97
C ILE A 82 2.01 -5.83 -4.49
N GLU A 83 2.73 -5.25 -5.43
CA GLU A 83 3.86 -5.92 -6.07
C GLU A 83 5.14 -5.87 -5.23
N ASP A 84 6.14 -6.64 -5.66
CA ASP A 84 7.40 -6.85 -4.96
C ASP A 84 8.09 -5.54 -4.57
N GLY A 85 8.65 -5.53 -3.36
CA GLY A 85 9.47 -4.43 -2.85
C GLY A 85 8.70 -3.14 -2.55
N ALA A 86 7.38 -3.12 -2.69
CA ALA A 86 6.58 -1.95 -2.36
C ALA A 86 6.62 -1.65 -0.85
N PHE A 87 6.63 -0.37 -0.51
CA PHE A 87 6.54 0.12 0.86
C PHE A 87 5.21 0.85 1.04
N ILE A 88 4.36 0.34 1.93
CA ILE A 88 3.05 0.91 2.22
C ILE A 88 3.11 1.55 3.61
N GLY A 89 3.11 2.88 3.63
CA GLY A 89 3.23 3.68 4.85
C GLY A 89 2.07 3.47 5.83
N SER A 90 2.30 3.85 7.09
CA SER A 90 1.33 3.65 8.17
C SER A 90 -0.03 4.25 7.85
N ARG A 91 -1.09 3.50 8.20
CA ARG A 91 -2.48 3.92 8.01
C ARG A 91 -2.91 4.13 6.55
N CYS A 92 -2.13 3.68 5.58
CA CYS A 92 -2.59 3.63 4.19
C CYS A 92 -3.77 2.67 4.04
N ILE A 93 -4.69 3.03 3.16
CA ILE A 93 -5.82 2.19 2.74
C ILE A 93 -5.69 1.94 1.24
N VAL A 94 -5.68 0.67 0.83
CA VAL A 94 -5.67 0.26 -0.58
C VAL A 94 -6.78 -0.75 -0.79
N VAL A 95 -7.82 -0.36 -1.52
CA VAL A 95 -9.05 -1.16 -1.66
C VAL A 95 -9.54 -1.20 -3.10
N GLU A 96 -10.63 -1.93 -3.35
CA GLU A 96 -11.35 -1.96 -4.64
C GLU A 96 -10.46 -2.38 -5.83
N GLY A 97 -9.59 -3.39 -5.62
CA GLY A 97 -8.77 -3.94 -6.68
C GLY A 97 -7.64 -3.05 -7.19
N VAL A 98 -7.30 -2.00 -6.46
CA VAL A 98 -6.17 -1.14 -6.82
C VAL A 98 -4.87 -1.94 -6.83
N ARG A 99 -4.02 -1.67 -7.83
CA ARG A 99 -2.69 -2.25 -7.96
C ARG A 99 -1.62 -1.24 -7.58
N VAL A 100 -0.73 -1.62 -6.69
CA VAL A 100 0.50 -0.87 -6.39
C VAL A 100 1.66 -1.62 -7.02
N GLU A 101 2.24 -1.03 -8.04
CA GLU A 101 3.29 -1.70 -8.81
C GLU A 101 4.63 -1.74 -8.07
N LYS A 102 5.55 -2.52 -8.63
CA LYS A 102 6.84 -2.89 -8.06
C LYS A 102 7.60 -1.71 -7.47
N GLU A 103 8.09 -1.89 -6.24
CA GLU A 103 8.94 -0.93 -5.54
C GLU A 103 8.32 0.47 -5.32
N ALA A 104 7.02 0.65 -5.55
CA ALA A 104 6.36 1.91 -5.24
C ALA A 104 6.32 2.16 -3.73
N VAL A 105 6.31 3.42 -3.35
CA VAL A 105 6.31 3.88 -1.96
C VAL A 105 5.07 4.74 -1.73
N LEU A 106 4.21 4.32 -0.80
CA LEU A 106 3.11 5.13 -0.32
C LEU A 106 3.49 5.76 1.02
N GLY A 107 3.46 7.07 1.10
CA GLY A 107 3.56 7.81 2.36
C GLY A 107 2.39 7.50 3.30
N ALA A 108 2.53 7.80 4.57
CA ALA A 108 1.46 7.55 5.55
C ALA A 108 0.13 8.22 5.15
N ASN A 109 -0.98 7.57 5.48
CA ASN A 109 -2.34 8.05 5.24
C ASN A 109 -2.76 8.18 3.76
N VAL A 110 -2.03 7.62 2.82
CA VAL A 110 -2.51 7.52 1.42
C VAL A 110 -3.73 6.59 1.37
N CYS A 111 -4.83 7.07 0.79
CA CYS A 111 -6.06 6.30 0.61
C CYS A 111 -6.34 6.12 -0.88
N LEU A 112 -6.36 4.87 -1.34
CA LEU A 112 -6.56 4.49 -2.74
C LEU A 112 -7.79 3.60 -2.88
N THR A 113 -8.76 4.09 -3.63
CA THR A 113 -9.93 3.35 -4.14
C THR A 113 -9.86 3.28 -5.66
N ALA A 114 -10.72 2.51 -6.30
CA ALA A 114 -10.81 2.47 -7.77
C ALA A 114 -11.05 3.85 -8.41
N SER A 115 -11.67 4.77 -7.69
CA SER A 115 -12.00 6.12 -8.16
C SER A 115 -11.03 7.20 -7.72
N THR A 116 -10.11 6.92 -6.81
CA THR A 116 -9.12 7.90 -6.33
C THR A 116 -8.26 8.36 -7.49
N LYS A 117 -8.16 9.68 -7.68
CA LYS A 117 -7.21 10.28 -8.61
C LYS A 117 -5.79 10.12 -8.06
N ILE A 118 -4.89 9.62 -8.88
CA ILE A 118 -3.46 9.52 -8.61
C ILE A 118 -2.79 10.43 -9.62
N ILE A 119 -2.25 11.56 -9.15
CA ILE A 119 -1.78 12.64 -10.02
C ILE A 119 -0.27 12.72 -9.93
N ASP A 120 0.42 12.50 -11.04
CA ASP A 120 1.85 12.75 -11.15
C ASP A 120 2.08 14.24 -11.39
N VAL A 121 2.75 14.87 -10.43
CA VAL A 121 3.07 16.30 -10.44
C VAL A 121 4.58 16.55 -10.64
N THR A 122 5.32 15.57 -11.11
CA THR A 122 6.78 15.67 -11.30
C THR A 122 7.16 16.39 -12.61
N GLY A 123 6.26 16.44 -13.58
CA GLY A 123 6.44 17.10 -14.87
C GLY A 123 5.87 18.51 -14.92
N SER A 124 5.96 19.14 -16.09
CA SER A 124 5.35 20.47 -16.35
C SER A 124 3.82 20.44 -16.44
N GLU A 125 3.27 19.30 -16.75
CA GLU A 125 1.83 19.06 -16.83
C GLU A 125 1.46 17.83 -15.98
N PRO A 126 0.30 17.84 -15.30
CA PRO A 126 -0.12 16.72 -14.48
C PRO A 126 -0.51 15.52 -15.34
N ILE A 127 -0.12 14.32 -14.90
CA ILE A 127 -0.59 13.06 -15.49
C ILE A 127 -1.49 12.36 -14.48
N GLU A 128 -2.71 12.00 -14.86
CA GLU A 128 -3.68 11.34 -13.98
C GLU A 128 -3.72 9.83 -14.24
N TYR A 129 -3.58 9.05 -13.17
CA TYR A 129 -3.80 7.60 -13.13
C TYR A 129 -5.01 7.26 -12.28
N LYS A 130 -5.60 6.09 -12.53
CA LYS A 130 -6.67 5.49 -11.73
C LYS A 130 -6.49 3.98 -11.63
N GLY A 131 -6.80 3.42 -10.47
CA GLY A 131 -6.78 1.98 -10.24
C GLY A 131 -5.38 1.38 -10.11
N PHE A 132 -4.32 2.13 -10.34
CA PHE A 132 -2.96 1.65 -10.10
C PHE A 132 -1.98 2.78 -9.81
N VAL A 133 -0.94 2.45 -9.03
CA VAL A 133 0.23 3.30 -8.78
C VAL A 133 1.37 2.76 -9.62
N PRO A 134 1.99 3.57 -10.51
CA PRO A 134 3.13 3.12 -11.32
C PRO A 134 4.32 2.68 -10.47
N ALA A 135 5.10 1.75 -11.02
CA ALA A 135 6.30 1.22 -10.38
C ALA A 135 7.26 2.33 -9.93
N ARG A 136 7.86 2.14 -8.76
CA ARG A 136 8.87 3.02 -8.16
C ARG A 136 8.40 4.44 -7.84
N SER A 137 7.12 4.75 -8.00
CA SER A 137 6.56 6.06 -7.64
C SER A 137 6.64 6.31 -6.13
N VAL A 138 6.93 7.54 -5.75
CA VAL A 138 6.79 8.03 -4.36
C VAL A 138 5.52 8.85 -4.28
N VAL A 139 4.59 8.41 -3.43
CA VAL A 139 3.22 8.90 -3.37
C VAL A 139 2.92 9.45 -2.00
N ILE A 140 2.26 10.61 -1.95
CA ILE A 140 1.79 11.24 -0.71
C ILE A 140 0.29 11.53 -0.78
N PRO A 141 -0.38 11.75 0.36
CA PRO A 141 -1.74 12.30 0.36
C PRO A 141 -1.77 13.70 -0.24
N GLY A 142 -2.81 14.00 -1.00
CA GLY A 142 -3.03 15.31 -1.58
C GLY A 142 -4.52 15.64 -1.70
N SER A 143 -4.82 16.79 -2.28
CA SER A 143 -6.18 17.21 -2.60
C SER A 143 -6.21 17.98 -3.91
N TYR A 144 -7.37 18.02 -4.53
CA TYR A 144 -7.66 18.87 -5.68
C TYR A 144 -8.99 19.59 -5.51
N THR A 145 -9.12 20.76 -6.09
CA THR A 145 -10.36 21.53 -6.07
C THR A 145 -11.40 20.89 -7.00
N LYS A 146 -12.59 20.65 -6.49
CA LYS A 146 -13.73 20.17 -7.27
C LYS A 146 -14.92 21.09 -7.06
N LYS A 147 -15.55 21.48 -8.16
CA LYS A 147 -16.77 22.30 -8.17
C LYS A 147 -17.99 21.44 -7.93
N PHE A 148 -18.81 21.82 -6.98
CA PHE A 148 -20.12 21.25 -6.67
C PHE A 148 -21.20 22.33 -6.77
N ALA A 149 -22.47 21.94 -6.70
CA ALA A 149 -23.58 22.90 -6.68
C ALA A 149 -23.53 23.90 -5.53
N ALA A 150 -22.99 23.48 -4.38
CA ALA A 150 -22.85 24.30 -3.18
C ALA A 150 -21.54 25.11 -3.11
N GLY A 151 -20.69 25.05 -4.14
CA GLY A 151 -19.41 25.77 -4.18
C GLY A 151 -18.22 24.86 -4.48
N ASP A 152 -17.01 25.41 -4.32
CA ASP A 152 -15.76 24.71 -4.57
C ASP A 152 -15.23 24.09 -3.27
N TYR A 153 -14.89 22.81 -3.33
CA TYR A 153 -14.39 22.03 -2.18
C TYR A 153 -13.13 21.26 -2.55
N GLN A 154 -12.30 21.00 -1.54
CA GLN A 154 -11.12 20.15 -1.67
C GLN A 154 -11.52 18.68 -1.57
N VAL A 155 -11.15 17.89 -2.56
CA VAL A 155 -11.39 16.43 -2.60
C VAL A 155 -10.06 15.71 -2.48
N PRO A 156 -9.95 14.66 -1.66
CA PRO A 156 -8.72 13.88 -1.50
C PRO A 156 -8.26 13.27 -2.82
N CYS A 157 -6.94 13.23 -3.00
CA CYS A 157 -6.27 12.48 -4.07
C CYS A 157 -4.92 11.94 -3.55
N ALA A 158 -4.20 11.23 -4.40
CA ALA A 158 -2.82 10.86 -4.17
C ALA A 158 -1.92 11.62 -5.15
N LEU A 159 -0.78 12.10 -4.67
CA LEU A 159 0.18 12.82 -5.51
C LEU A 159 1.46 12.00 -5.67
N ILE A 160 1.86 11.73 -6.91
CA ILE A 160 3.19 11.20 -7.21
C ILE A 160 4.14 12.40 -7.25
N ILE A 161 5.12 12.41 -6.33
CA ILE A 161 6.06 13.51 -6.15
C ILE A 161 7.48 13.18 -6.62
N GLY A 162 7.70 11.97 -7.09
CA GLY A 162 9.00 11.52 -7.56
C GLY A 162 9.10 10.02 -7.74
N THR A 163 10.32 9.57 -7.99
CA THR A 163 10.64 8.16 -8.22
C THR A 163 11.66 7.69 -7.19
N ARG A 164 11.42 6.50 -6.62
CA ARG A 164 12.34 5.85 -5.68
C ARG A 164 13.71 5.61 -6.33
N LYS A 165 14.79 6.07 -5.65
CA LYS A 165 16.16 5.94 -6.15
C LYS A 165 16.71 4.52 -5.85
N PRO A 166 17.47 3.89 -6.77
CA PRO A 166 17.97 2.52 -6.60
C PRO A 166 18.91 2.33 -5.41
N SER A 167 19.59 3.39 -4.97
CA SER A 167 20.67 3.35 -3.97
C SER A 167 20.24 3.53 -2.53
N THR A 168 18.94 3.59 -2.25
CA THR A 168 18.45 3.99 -0.94
C THR A 168 17.66 2.87 -0.29
N ASP A 169 18.00 2.51 0.97
CA ASP A 169 17.24 1.62 1.84
C ASP A 169 15.77 2.09 1.93
N LEU A 170 14.86 1.15 2.10
CA LEU A 170 13.40 1.40 2.13
C LEU A 170 12.97 2.50 3.10
N LYS A 171 13.58 2.57 4.30
CA LYS A 171 13.26 3.61 5.30
C LYS A 171 13.87 4.97 4.97
N THR A 172 15.10 4.97 4.48
CA THR A 172 15.81 6.20 4.12
C THR A 172 15.30 6.79 2.82
N SER A 173 14.80 5.98 1.88
CA SER A 173 14.30 6.49 0.61
C SER A 173 13.02 7.30 0.74
N LEU A 174 12.08 6.92 1.62
CA LEU A 174 10.87 7.71 1.84
C LEU A 174 11.22 9.07 2.48
N ASN A 175 11.98 9.05 3.59
CA ASN A 175 12.36 10.28 4.29
C ASN A 175 13.20 11.21 3.41
N ASN A 176 14.12 10.67 2.62
CA ASN A 176 14.94 11.47 1.71
C ASN A 176 14.10 12.02 0.55
N ALA A 177 13.19 11.25 -0.02
CA ALA A 177 12.30 11.74 -1.06
C ALA A 177 11.40 12.87 -0.53
N LEU A 178 10.80 12.70 0.64
CA LEU A 178 9.95 13.72 1.26
C LEU A 178 10.73 15.01 1.55
N ARG A 179 11.98 14.89 2.03
CA ARG A 179 12.87 16.05 2.26
C ARG A 179 13.29 16.74 0.96
N GLU A 180 13.59 15.96 -0.10
CA GLU A 180 13.99 16.49 -1.40
C GLU A 180 12.87 17.32 -2.05
N TYR A 181 11.63 16.98 -1.78
CA TYR A 181 10.43 17.69 -2.28
C TYR A 181 9.86 18.69 -1.25
N ASP A 182 10.61 18.97 -0.17
CA ASP A 182 10.23 19.94 0.88
C ASP A 182 8.86 19.65 1.52
N VAL A 183 8.49 18.37 1.59
CA VAL A 183 7.28 17.91 2.25
C VAL A 183 7.59 17.61 3.71
N ALA A 184 6.83 18.19 4.62
CA ALA A 184 6.97 17.92 6.05
C ALA A 184 6.76 16.43 6.36
N VAL A 185 7.68 15.84 7.13
CA VAL A 185 7.71 14.43 7.54
C VAL A 185 7.17 14.29 8.97
#